data_013c770c6320bc1e0d64bbbd7ff68e59
#
_entry.id   013c770c6320bc1e0d64bbbd7ff68e59
#
_cell.length_a   1.000
_cell.length_b   1.000
_cell.length_c   1.000
_cell.angle_alpha   90.00
_cell.angle_beta   90.00
_cell.angle_gamma   90.00
#
_symmetry.space_group_name_H-M   'P 1'
#
loop_
_entity.id
_entity.type
_entity.pdbx_description
1 polymer ?
#
loop_
_entity_poly.entity_id
_entity_poly.type
_entity_poly.pdbx_seq_one_letter_code
_entity_poly.pdbx_strand_id
1 'polypeptide(L)'
;MRRVIAHTIAIFLLTAGVSVSAAQQPAPEGLSRPASAAEVAASLAGSVAWIWPDSNGPLHQGKAAGPPYREAAVLVESLVLRAGRVERGGRTQPLALPAGVRVVPVVHVEAAADAPDSFTPAQRSAILAAVRRHAGRAAAGLLQLDFEAPPRQREAYRALVAAAREALPAGVRLSVTVLAHWCTQGDWLDQLNVDEVVPMLYRLGPHAEDWRRRFERGDSRLARRCRGPALGFATNDPPSRMLLARAARPYWFDEAAWSNPSRPAGHLIP
;
A
#
# COMPACT_ATOMS: atom_id res chain seq x y z
N MET A 1 15.33 49.17 69.34
CA MET A 1 14.55 48.49 68.33
C MET A 1 15.02 49.01 66.94
N ARG A 2 15.92 48.32 66.28
CA ARG A 2 16.41 48.68 64.96
C ARG A 2 16.01 47.53 63.96
N ARG A 3 15.21 47.84 62.97
CA ARG A 3 14.82 46.96 61.89
C ARG A 3 15.97 46.95 60.86
N VAL A 4 16.51 45.75 60.62
CA VAL A 4 17.45 45.51 59.52
C VAL A 4 16.64 45.07 58.31
N ILE A 5 16.74 45.83 57.20
CA ILE A 5 16.14 45.51 55.94
C ILE A 5 17.21 44.77 55.10
N ALA A 6 16.98 43.51 54.80
CA ALA A 6 17.81 42.71 53.91
C ALA A 6 17.35 42.93 52.48
N HIS A 7 18.22 43.45 51.62
CA HIS A 7 17.99 43.55 50.16
C HIS A 7 18.47 42.26 49.49
N THR A 8 17.53 41.53 48.95
CA THR A 8 17.84 40.36 48.10
C THR A 8 17.98 40.82 46.65
N ILE A 9 19.19 40.75 46.12
CA ILE A 9 19.48 41.02 44.71
C ILE A 9 19.20 39.73 43.93
N ALA A 10 18.17 39.72 43.07
CA ALA A 10 17.87 38.67 42.16
C ALA A 10 18.70 38.88 40.87
N ILE A 11 19.67 37.97 40.62
CA ILE A 11 20.42 37.94 39.40
C ILE A 11 19.63 37.13 38.37
N PHE A 12 19.05 37.82 37.37
CA PHE A 12 18.48 37.15 36.19
C PHE A 12 19.59 36.75 35.22
N LEU A 13 19.87 35.48 35.15
CA LEU A 13 20.69 34.89 34.06
C LEU A 13 19.81 34.71 32.81
N LEU A 14 19.94 35.61 31.84
CA LEU A 14 19.40 35.41 30.50
C LEU A 14 20.23 34.35 29.80
N THR A 15 19.71 33.10 29.72
CA THR A 15 20.24 32.11 28.79
C THR A 15 19.63 32.37 27.43
N ALA A 16 20.38 32.95 26.51
CA ALA A 16 20.02 33.03 25.10
C ALA A 16 20.05 31.62 24.51
N GLY A 17 18.89 30.99 24.41
CA GLY A 17 18.70 29.76 23.70
C GLY A 17 18.88 29.99 22.20
N VAL A 18 20.02 29.62 21.63
CA VAL A 18 20.22 29.55 20.19
C VAL A 18 19.43 28.35 19.67
N SER A 19 18.22 28.62 19.17
CA SER A 19 17.47 27.63 18.41
C SER A 19 18.15 27.42 17.06
N VAL A 20 18.96 26.37 16.94
CA VAL A 20 19.48 25.89 15.66
C VAL A 20 18.29 25.27 14.92
N SER A 21 17.64 26.07 14.09
CA SER A 21 16.71 25.57 13.08
C SER A 21 17.53 24.71 12.11
N ALA A 22 17.37 23.40 12.19
CA ALA A 22 17.92 22.49 11.18
C ALA A 22 17.24 22.83 9.86
N ALA A 23 17.86 23.66 9.05
CA ALA A 23 17.45 23.92 7.69
C ALA A 23 17.49 22.58 6.96
N GLN A 24 16.30 22.04 6.63
CA GLN A 24 16.16 20.86 5.80
C GLN A 24 16.82 21.19 4.45
N GLN A 25 17.97 20.58 4.18
CA GLN A 25 18.62 20.73 2.87
C GLN A 25 17.63 20.26 1.79
N PRO A 26 17.42 21.08 0.73
CA PRO A 26 16.61 20.65 -0.40
C PRO A 26 17.23 19.37 -0.97
N ALA A 27 16.39 18.40 -1.27
CA ALA A 27 16.84 17.17 -1.93
C ALA A 27 17.58 17.53 -3.22
N PRO A 28 18.66 16.80 -3.57
CA PRO A 28 19.39 17.05 -4.82
C PRO A 28 18.40 17.02 -5.99
N GLU A 29 18.40 18.05 -6.82
CA GLU A 29 17.43 18.27 -7.91
C GLU A 29 17.23 17.05 -8.84
N GLY A 30 18.27 16.23 -9.01
CA GLY A 30 18.21 15.03 -9.82
C GLY A 30 17.32 13.91 -9.28
N LEU A 31 17.05 13.85 -7.97
CA LEU A 31 16.27 12.78 -7.35
C LEU A 31 14.76 13.03 -7.38
N SER A 32 14.32 14.28 -7.52
CA SER A 32 12.90 14.65 -7.63
C SER A 32 12.33 14.43 -9.04
N ARG A 33 13.17 14.10 -10.01
CA ARG A 33 12.71 13.78 -11.38
C ARG A 33 12.06 12.39 -11.42
N PRO A 34 11.09 12.19 -12.32
CA PRO A 34 10.54 10.86 -12.59
C PRO A 34 11.67 9.87 -12.93
N ALA A 35 11.53 8.64 -12.47
CA ALA A 35 12.45 7.58 -12.85
C ALA A 35 12.33 7.30 -14.35
N SER A 36 13.48 7.11 -15.00
CA SER A 36 13.53 6.73 -16.42
C SER A 36 13.04 5.30 -16.61
N ALA A 37 12.66 4.95 -17.84
CA ALA A 37 12.25 3.59 -18.19
C ALA A 37 13.34 2.54 -17.83
N ALA A 38 14.62 2.90 -17.94
CA ALA A 38 15.73 2.02 -17.57
C ALA A 38 15.80 1.78 -16.05
N GLU A 39 15.55 2.83 -15.24
CA GLU A 39 15.53 2.72 -13.78
C GLU A 39 14.31 1.94 -13.29
N VAL A 40 13.15 2.15 -13.91
CA VAL A 40 11.96 1.34 -13.69
C VAL A 40 12.27 -0.12 -14.01
N ALA A 41 12.82 -0.42 -15.20
CA ALA A 41 13.19 -1.76 -15.61
C ALA A 41 14.19 -2.41 -14.64
N ALA A 42 15.20 -1.68 -14.17
CA ALA A 42 16.17 -2.17 -13.19
C ALA A 42 15.51 -2.49 -11.82
N SER A 43 14.54 -1.68 -11.40
CA SER A 43 13.84 -1.89 -10.14
C SER A 43 12.96 -3.15 -10.14
N LEU A 44 12.53 -3.58 -11.33
CA LEU A 44 11.67 -4.75 -11.47
C LEU A 44 12.35 -6.04 -11.02
N ALA A 45 13.66 -6.19 -11.22
CA ALA A 45 14.40 -7.40 -10.87
C ALA A 45 14.31 -7.81 -9.38
N GLY A 46 14.01 -6.87 -8.48
CA GLY A 46 13.81 -7.13 -7.05
C GLY A 46 12.37 -6.98 -6.57
N SER A 47 11.43 -6.70 -7.49
CA SER A 47 10.08 -6.24 -7.20
C SER A 47 9.04 -7.35 -7.10
N VAL A 48 7.82 -6.90 -6.79
CA VAL A 48 6.57 -7.66 -6.88
C VAL A 48 5.74 -7.11 -8.04
N ALA A 49 5.33 -7.97 -8.98
CA ALA A 49 4.40 -7.57 -10.04
C ALA A 49 2.96 -7.86 -9.59
N TRP A 50 2.08 -6.85 -9.63
CA TRP A 50 0.64 -7.10 -9.51
C TRP A 50 0.06 -7.60 -10.82
N ILE A 51 -0.63 -8.73 -10.78
CA ILE A 51 -1.21 -9.39 -11.94
C ILE A 51 -2.72 -9.53 -11.76
N TRP A 52 -3.46 -8.76 -12.56
CA TRP A 52 -4.92 -8.79 -12.62
C TRP A 52 -5.43 -9.91 -13.54
N PRO A 53 -6.72 -10.28 -13.49
CA PRO A 53 -7.24 -11.46 -14.20
C PRO A 53 -6.97 -11.48 -15.71
N ASP A 54 -7.05 -10.31 -16.34
CA ASP A 54 -6.94 -10.15 -17.79
C ASP A 54 -5.53 -9.71 -18.24
N SER A 55 -4.58 -9.64 -17.29
CA SER A 55 -3.20 -9.28 -17.60
C SER A 55 -2.26 -10.46 -17.39
N ASN A 56 -1.27 -10.57 -18.25
CA ASN A 56 -0.15 -11.52 -18.06
C ASN A 56 0.98 -10.92 -17.21
N GLY A 57 0.71 -9.77 -16.56
CA GLY A 57 1.67 -9.00 -15.78
C GLY A 57 2.40 -7.95 -16.61
N PRO A 58 2.95 -6.93 -15.97
CA PRO A 58 3.50 -5.73 -16.61
C PRO A 58 4.67 -5.99 -17.56
N LEU A 59 5.13 -7.21 -17.73
CA LEU A 59 6.50 -7.44 -18.20
C LEU A 59 6.68 -8.64 -19.13
N HIS A 60 5.63 -9.08 -19.79
CA HIS A 60 5.76 -10.10 -20.84
C HIS A 60 6.35 -9.57 -22.17
N GLN A 61 6.72 -8.29 -22.23
CA GLN A 61 7.29 -7.67 -23.42
C GLN A 61 8.82 -7.64 -23.35
N GLY A 62 9.46 -8.78 -23.59
CA GLY A 62 10.89 -8.80 -23.82
C GLY A 62 11.50 -10.19 -23.70
N LYS A 63 12.35 -10.55 -24.66
CA LYS A 63 13.19 -11.76 -24.65
C LYS A 63 14.34 -11.65 -23.63
N ALA A 64 14.06 -11.11 -22.43
CA ALA A 64 15.08 -11.01 -21.39
C ALA A 64 15.33 -12.38 -20.77
N ALA A 65 16.58 -12.70 -20.56
CA ALA A 65 17.01 -13.93 -19.91
C ALA A 65 16.67 -13.89 -18.41
N GLY A 66 15.50 -14.40 -18.06
CA GLY A 66 15.05 -14.54 -16.67
C GLY A 66 13.78 -13.73 -16.32
N PRO A 67 13.16 -14.02 -15.17
CA PRO A 67 11.97 -13.30 -14.75
C PRO A 67 12.34 -11.86 -14.37
N PRO A 68 11.62 -10.87 -14.90
CA PRO A 68 11.88 -9.46 -14.59
C PRO A 68 11.50 -9.08 -13.15
N TYR A 69 10.82 -9.94 -12.40
CA TYR A 69 10.40 -9.74 -11.01
C TYR A 69 10.55 -11.03 -10.20
N ARG A 70 10.72 -10.91 -8.89
CA ARG A 70 10.92 -12.06 -8.01
C ARG A 70 9.63 -12.68 -7.51
N GLU A 71 8.59 -11.87 -7.39
CA GLU A 71 7.29 -12.28 -6.87
C GLU A 71 6.18 -11.72 -7.74
N ALA A 72 5.09 -12.47 -7.81
CA ALA A 72 3.88 -12.07 -8.49
C ALA A 72 2.73 -12.03 -7.48
N ALA A 73 2.20 -10.84 -7.23
CA ALA A 73 0.97 -10.62 -6.48
C ALA A 73 -0.21 -10.83 -7.44
N VAL A 74 -0.74 -12.05 -7.43
CA VAL A 74 -1.75 -12.52 -8.40
C VAL A 74 -3.13 -12.41 -7.79
N LEU A 75 -4.04 -11.67 -8.44
CA LEU A 75 -5.45 -11.68 -8.08
C LEU A 75 -6.04 -13.07 -8.34
N VAL A 76 -6.31 -13.81 -7.26
CA VAL A 76 -6.82 -15.17 -7.30
C VAL A 76 -8.33 -15.24 -7.08
N GLU A 77 -8.89 -14.31 -6.33
CA GLU A 77 -10.34 -14.20 -6.07
C GLU A 77 -10.72 -12.74 -5.85
N SER A 78 -11.84 -12.33 -6.43
CA SER A 78 -12.49 -11.04 -6.16
C SER A 78 -13.86 -11.25 -5.53
N LEU A 79 -14.19 -10.38 -4.57
CA LEU A 79 -15.44 -10.39 -3.82
C LEU A 79 -16.05 -9.01 -3.88
N VAL A 80 -17.20 -8.85 -4.54
CA VAL A 80 -17.95 -7.61 -4.54
C VAL A 80 -19.06 -7.70 -3.48
N LEU A 81 -18.97 -6.81 -2.48
CA LEU A 81 -19.95 -6.74 -1.40
C LEU A 81 -21.09 -5.83 -1.81
N ARG A 82 -22.30 -6.34 -1.76
CA ARG A 82 -23.54 -5.58 -2.01
C ARG A 82 -24.48 -5.72 -0.80
N ALA A 83 -25.68 -5.13 -0.87
CA ALA A 83 -26.71 -5.20 0.17
C ALA A 83 -26.97 -6.65 0.63
N GLY A 84 -26.17 -7.14 1.59
CA GLY A 84 -26.29 -8.48 2.17
C GLY A 84 -25.76 -9.63 1.30
N ARG A 85 -25.30 -9.39 0.07
CA ARG A 85 -24.80 -10.40 -0.87
C ARG A 85 -23.29 -10.27 -1.11
N VAL A 86 -22.71 -11.35 -1.62
CA VAL A 86 -21.32 -11.40 -2.09
C VAL A 86 -21.31 -11.98 -3.49
N GLU A 87 -20.89 -11.20 -4.44
CA GLU A 87 -20.60 -11.65 -5.80
C GLU A 87 -19.14 -12.07 -5.87
N ARG A 88 -18.87 -13.20 -6.49
CA ARG A 88 -17.50 -13.76 -6.57
C ARG A 88 -17.03 -13.76 -8.01
N GLY A 89 -15.80 -13.37 -8.19
CA GLY A 89 -15.06 -13.44 -9.42
C GLY A 89 -13.63 -13.90 -9.18
N GLY A 90 -12.82 -13.82 -10.19
CA GLY A 90 -11.41 -14.16 -10.11
C GLY A 90 -10.87 -14.63 -11.46
N ARG A 91 -9.64 -15.09 -11.45
CA ARG A 91 -8.98 -15.59 -12.65
C ARG A 91 -9.57 -16.93 -13.05
N THR A 92 -10.08 -17.01 -14.26
CA THR A 92 -10.63 -18.23 -14.86
C THR A 92 -9.60 -18.97 -15.73
N GLN A 93 -8.59 -18.26 -16.22
CA GLN A 93 -7.54 -18.84 -17.06
C GLN A 93 -6.26 -19.10 -16.27
N PRO A 94 -5.54 -20.19 -16.59
CA PRO A 94 -4.22 -20.47 -16.01
C PRO A 94 -3.28 -19.29 -16.28
N LEU A 95 -2.48 -18.93 -15.27
CA LEU A 95 -1.41 -17.96 -15.42
C LEU A 95 -0.08 -18.69 -15.53
N ALA A 96 0.59 -18.52 -16.67
CA ALA A 96 1.96 -18.97 -16.84
C ALA A 96 2.92 -17.92 -16.25
N LEU A 97 3.60 -18.26 -15.17
CA LEU A 97 4.65 -17.43 -14.58
C LEU A 97 6.02 -17.96 -14.98
N PRO A 98 7.02 -17.08 -15.13
CA PRO A 98 8.40 -17.51 -15.32
C PRO A 98 8.88 -18.41 -14.18
N ALA A 99 9.77 -19.36 -14.49
CA ALA A 99 10.35 -20.23 -13.48
C ALA A 99 11.03 -19.43 -12.36
N GLY A 100 10.84 -19.84 -11.11
CA GLY A 100 11.44 -19.19 -9.94
C GLY A 100 10.63 -17.99 -9.38
N VAL A 101 9.59 -17.53 -10.07
CA VAL A 101 8.69 -16.48 -9.53
C VAL A 101 7.80 -17.08 -8.45
N ARG A 102 7.81 -16.45 -7.27
CA ARG A 102 6.97 -16.88 -6.14
C ARG A 102 5.64 -16.13 -6.14
N VAL A 103 4.55 -16.86 -5.88
CA VAL A 103 3.20 -16.29 -5.88
C VAL A 103 2.86 -15.70 -4.51
N VAL A 104 2.37 -14.45 -4.52
CA VAL A 104 1.61 -13.80 -3.44
C VAL A 104 0.15 -13.82 -3.88
N PRO A 105 -0.72 -14.68 -3.32
CA PRO A 105 -2.14 -14.64 -3.67
C PRO A 105 -2.78 -13.33 -3.18
N VAL A 106 -3.54 -12.67 -4.05
CA VAL A 106 -4.30 -11.46 -3.74
C VAL A 106 -5.79 -11.81 -3.68
N VAL A 107 -6.41 -11.57 -2.53
CA VAL A 107 -7.86 -11.56 -2.37
C VAL A 107 -8.31 -10.11 -2.46
N HIS A 108 -9.02 -9.77 -3.54
CA HIS A 108 -9.55 -8.44 -3.75
C HIS A 108 -10.98 -8.34 -3.22
N VAL A 109 -11.29 -7.27 -2.50
CA VAL A 109 -12.62 -6.98 -1.96
C VAL A 109 -13.04 -5.58 -2.40
N GLU A 110 -14.21 -5.48 -2.98
CA GLU A 110 -14.83 -4.23 -3.37
C GLU A 110 -16.14 -4.02 -2.61
N ALA A 111 -16.33 -2.84 -2.00
CA ALA A 111 -17.60 -2.44 -1.43
C ALA A 111 -18.39 -1.64 -2.48
N ALA A 112 -19.46 -2.24 -3.03
CA ALA A 112 -20.36 -1.51 -3.92
C ALA A 112 -21.08 -0.36 -3.18
N ALA A 113 -21.65 0.58 -3.90
CA ALA A 113 -22.31 1.75 -3.31
C ALA A 113 -23.45 1.39 -2.34
N ASP A 114 -24.11 0.25 -2.57
CA ASP A 114 -25.18 -0.32 -1.73
C ASP A 114 -24.66 -1.24 -0.61
N ALA A 115 -23.32 -1.37 -0.44
CA ALA A 115 -22.75 -2.16 0.64
C ALA A 115 -23.05 -1.52 2.01
N PRO A 116 -23.37 -2.32 3.04
CA PRO A 116 -23.63 -1.80 4.39
C PRO A 116 -22.35 -1.22 5.02
N ASP A 117 -22.51 -0.38 6.04
CA ASP A 117 -21.39 0.20 6.80
C ASP A 117 -20.61 -0.84 7.60
N SER A 118 -21.25 -1.93 7.98
CA SER A 118 -20.63 -3.09 8.61
C SER A 118 -20.85 -4.34 7.76
N PHE A 119 -19.86 -5.22 7.74
CA PHE A 119 -20.00 -6.49 7.00
C PHE A 119 -21.00 -7.40 7.69
N THR A 120 -21.94 -7.94 6.91
CA THR A 120 -22.81 -9.00 7.43
C THR A 120 -21.98 -10.23 7.80
N PRO A 121 -22.46 -11.11 8.70
CA PRO A 121 -21.77 -12.36 9.02
C PRO A 121 -21.44 -13.19 7.78
N ALA A 122 -22.33 -13.22 6.77
CA ALA A 122 -22.10 -13.91 5.51
C ALA A 122 -20.97 -13.29 4.68
N GLN A 123 -20.92 -11.96 4.58
CA GLN A 123 -19.85 -11.25 3.88
C GLN A 123 -18.48 -11.47 4.55
N ARG A 124 -18.43 -11.29 5.87
CA ARG A 124 -17.22 -11.57 6.65
C ARG A 124 -16.76 -13.03 6.48
N SER A 125 -17.68 -13.99 6.60
CA SER A 125 -17.37 -15.41 6.41
C SER A 125 -16.84 -15.70 5.00
N ALA A 126 -17.41 -15.07 3.97
CA ALA A 126 -16.98 -15.23 2.58
C ALA A 126 -15.54 -14.75 2.37
N ILE A 127 -15.17 -13.58 2.91
CA ILE A 127 -13.80 -13.02 2.81
C ILE A 127 -12.82 -13.93 3.55
N LEU A 128 -13.13 -14.33 4.78
CA LEU A 128 -12.26 -15.22 5.56
C LEU A 128 -12.11 -16.60 4.93
N ALA A 129 -13.15 -17.10 4.27
CA ALA A 129 -13.08 -18.35 3.52
C ALA A 129 -12.16 -18.23 2.28
N ALA A 130 -12.17 -17.08 1.58
CA ALA A 130 -11.24 -16.81 0.49
C ALA A 130 -9.80 -16.73 1.00
N VAL A 131 -9.55 -16.01 2.10
CA VAL A 131 -8.22 -15.92 2.72
C VAL A 131 -7.68 -17.32 3.06
N ARG A 132 -8.47 -18.16 3.76
CA ARG A 132 -8.05 -19.54 4.09
C ARG A 132 -7.81 -20.40 2.85
N ARG A 133 -8.70 -20.32 1.86
CA ARG A 133 -8.58 -21.11 0.61
C ARG A 133 -7.27 -20.84 -0.13
N HIS A 134 -6.85 -19.59 -0.17
CA HIS A 134 -5.69 -19.19 -0.94
C HIS A 134 -4.38 -19.12 -0.14
N ALA A 135 -4.45 -19.20 1.19
CA ALA A 135 -3.27 -19.22 2.05
C ALA A 135 -2.28 -20.35 1.69
N GLY A 136 -2.78 -21.54 1.33
CA GLY A 136 -1.95 -22.66 0.90
C GLY A 136 -1.18 -22.46 -0.41
N ARG A 137 -1.54 -21.42 -1.18
CA ARG A 137 -0.85 -21.04 -2.44
C ARG A 137 0.19 -19.94 -2.25
N ALA A 138 0.40 -19.50 -1.03
CA ALA A 138 1.30 -18.40 -0.69
C ALA A 138 2.78 -18.84 -0.73
N ALA A 139 3.29 -19.19 -1.91
CA ALA A 139 4.67 -19.65 -2.10
C ALA A 139 5.72 -18.63 -1.64
N ALA A 140 5.38 -17.34 -1.63
CA ALA A 140 6.20 -16.28 -1.05
C ALA A 140 6.07 -16.16 0.48
N GLY A 141 5.29 -17.00 1.15
CA GLY A 141 4.98 -16.89 2.56
C GLY A 141 4.18 -15.62 2.91
N LEU A 142 3.43 -15.07 1.95
CA LEU A 142 2.65 -13.83 2.09
C LEU A 142 1.35 -13.96 1.30
N LEU A 143 0.23 -13.57 1.93
CA LEU A 143 -1.07 -13.36 1.27
C LEU A 143 -1.41 -11.87 1.36
N GLN A 144 -1.95 -11.31 0.30
CA GLN A 144 -2.35 -9.91 0.27
C GLN A 144 -3.88 -9.79 0.24
N LEU A 145 -4.41 -8.95 1.13
CA LEU A 145 -5.79 -8.49 1.09
C LEU A 145 -5.81 -7.09 0.48
N ASP A 146 -6.43 -6.98 -0.68
CA ASP A 146 -6.61 -5.74 -1.40
C ASP A 146 -8.05 -5.28 -1.24
N PHE A 147 -8.28 -4.31 -0.35
CA PHE A 147 -9.60 -3.82 -0.03
C PHE A 147 -9.60 -2.32 0.25
N GLU A 148 -10.11 -1.56 -0.70
CA GLU A 148 -10.35 -0.13 -0.58
C GLU A 148 -11.66 0.15 0.18
N ALA A 149 -11.67 -0.17 1.49
CA ALA A 149 -12.85 0.04 2.33
C ALA A 149 -13.19 1.54 2.43
N PRO A 150 -14.44 1.95 2.17
CA PRO A 150 -14.83 3.34 2.35
C PRO A 150 -14.71 3.77 3.82
N PRO A 151 -14.54 5.08 4.11
CA PRO A 151 -14.31 5.58 5.48
C PRO A 151 -15.34 5.10 6.51
N ARG A 152 -16.60 4.94 6.10
CA ARG A 152 -17.69 4.43 6.94
C ARG A 152 -17.49 2.98 7.41
N GLN A 153 -16.68 2.20 6.69
CA GLN A 153 -16.39 0.80 7.01
C GLN A 153 -15.06 0.59 7.77
N ARG A 154 -14.37 1.65 8.16
CA ARG A 154 -13.03 1.55 8.77
C ARG A 154 -12.97 0.61 9.98
N GLU A 155 -13.94 0.70 10.87
CA GLU A 155 -13.96 -0.16 12.07
C GLU A 155 -14.23 -1.64 11.68
N ALA A 156 -15.17 -1.86 10.77
CA ALA A 156 -15.44 -3.20 10.24
C ALA A 156 -14.20 -3.77 9.50
N TYR A 157 -13.48 -2.92 8.77
CA TYR A 157 -12.23 -3.29 8.09
C TYR A 157 -11.15 -3.72 9.11
N ARG A 158 -10.94 -2.96 10.20
CA ARG A 158 -9.98 -3.33 11.25
C ARG A 158 -10.29 -4.70 11.86
N ALA A 159 -11.56 -4.93 12.21
CA ALA A 159 -12.01 -6.21 12.74
C ALA A 159 -11.84 -7.35 11.72
N LEU A 160 -12.07 -7.07 10.43
CA LEU A 160 -11.88 -8.04 9.36
C LEU A 160 -10.40 -8.40 9.19
N VAL A 161 -9.49 -7.41 9.18
CA VAL A 161 -8.05 -7.63 9.05
C VAL A 161 -7.51 -8.46 10.22
N ALA A 162 -7.94 -8.18 11.46
CA ALA A 162 -7.58 -8.98 12.62
C ALA A 162 -8.01 -10.44 12.45
N ALA A 163 -9.27 -10.67 12.06
CA ALA A 163 -9.77 -12.01 11.80
C ALA A 163 -9.10 -12.72 10.61
N ALA A 164 -8.71 -11.95 9.57
CA ALA A 164 -7.95 -12.49 8.44
C ALA A 164 -6.56 -12.97 8.88
N ARG A 165 -5.88 -12.20 9.75
CA ARG A 165 -4.59 -12.60 10.32
C ARG A 165 -4.69 -13.90 11.15
N GLU A 166 -5.73 -14.02 11.96
CA GLU A 166 -6.00 -15.24 12.74
C GLU A 166 -6.36 -16.44 11.85
N ALA A 167 -6.98 -16.19 10.70
CA ALA A 167 -7.37 -17.24 9.75
C ALA A 167 -6.21 -17.80 8.93
N LEU A 168 -5.04 -17.12 8.90
CA LEU A 168 -3.86 -17.57 8.18
C LEU A 168 -3.10 -18.64 8.97
N PRO A 169 -2.58 -19.68 8.27
CA PRO A 169 -1.73 -20.67 8.90
C PRO A 169 -0.40 -20.06 9.40
N ALA A 170 0.22 -20.74 10.33
CA ALA A 170 1.55 -20.38 10.81
C ALA A 170 2.54 -20.27 9.63
N GLY A 171 3.38 -19.24 9.62
CA GLY A 171 4.36 -18.99 8.57
C GLY A 171 3.83 -18.21 7.35
N VAL A 172 2.52 -17.99 7.22
CA VAL A 172 1.97 -17.09 6.19
C VAL A 172 1.70 -15.71 6.79
N ARG A 173 2.35 -14.70 6.24
CA ARG A 173 2.21 -13.30 6.62
C ARG A 173 1.02 -12.65 5.90
N LEU A 174 0.49 -11.57 6.46
CA LEU A 174 -0.60 -10.79 5.89
C LEU A 174 -0.10 -9.45 5.38
N SER A 175 -0.29 -9.17 4.10
CA SER A 175 -0.11 -7.86 3.47
C SER A 175 -1.47 -7.21 3.23
N VAL A 176 -1.53 -5.87 3.30
CA VAL A 176 -2.71 -5.10 2.89
C VAL A 176 -2.30 -3.96 1.98
N THR A 177 -3.09 -3.70 0.94
CA THR A 177 -3.00 -2.45 0.17
C THR A 177 -3.73 -1.33 0.90
N VAL A 178 -3.27 -0.10 0.74
CA VAL A 178 -3.93 1.08 1.31
C VAL A 178 -3.86 2.26 0.35
N LEU A 179 -4.89 3.08 0.34
CA LEU A 179 -4.89 4.34 -0.39
C LEU A 179 -3.92 5.33 0.28
N ALA A 180 -3.16 6.09 -0.51
CA ALA A 180 -2.16 7.03 0.00
C ALA A 180 -2.72 8.01 1.04
N HIS A 181 -3.96 8.50 0.84
CA HIS A 181 -4.60 9.44 1.78
C HIS A 181 -4.94 8.81 3.14
N TRP A 182 -5.11 7.48 3.24
CA TRP A 182 -5.31 6.82 4.52
C TRP A 182 -4.11 6.99 5.45
N CYS A 183 -2.92 7.11 4.86
CA CYS A 183 -1.66 7.22 5.59
C CYS A 183 -1.56 8.50 6.44
N THR A 184 -2.42 9.50 6.21
CA THR A 184 -2.45 10.76 6.98
C THR A 184 -3.70 10.91 7.87
N GLN A 185 -4.52 9.87 7.96
CA GLN A 185 -5.78 9.91 8.73
C GLN A 185 -5.62 9.36 10.16
N GLY A 186 -4.59 9.79 10.86
CA GLY A 186 -4.27 9.33 12.21
C GLY A 186 -3.43 8.04 12.21
N ASP A 187 -3.43 7.35 13.34
CA ASP A 187 -2.58 6.19 13.62
C ASP A 187 -3.28 4.83 13.44
N TRP A 188 -4.52 4.83 12.95
CA TRP A 188 -5.34 3.62 12.86
C TRP A 188 -4.70 2.51 12.02
N LEU A 189 -3.91 2.86 10.98
CA LEU A 189 -3.16 1.89 10.21
C LEU A 189 -2.05 1.23 11.02
N ASP A 190 -1.45 1.96 11.99
CA ASP A 190 -0.41 1.43 12.85
C ASP A 190 -0.94 0.37 13.84
N GLN A 191 -2.26 0.37 14.07
CA GLN A 191 -2.96 -0.59 14.93
C GLN A 191 -3.40 -1.86 14.20
N LEU A 192 -3.26 -1.93 12.87
CA LEU A 192 -3.60 -3.13 12.12
C LEU A 192 -2.67 -4.29 12.48
N ASN A 193 -3.24 -5.47 12.68
CA ASN A 193 -2.47 -6.70 12.87
C ASN A 193 -2.07 -7.31 11.51
N VAL A 194 -1.10 -6.66 10.85
CA VAL A 194 -0.57 -7.06 9.55
C VAL A 194 0.95 -7.03 9.54
N ASP A 195 1.56 -7.78 8.65
CA ASP A 195 3.01 -7.83 8.50
C ASP A 195 3.51 -6.78 7.50
N GLU A 196 2.67 -6.41 6.53
CA GLU A 196 3.02 -5.46 5.48
C GLU A 196 1.84 -4.55 5.15
N VAL A 197 2.13 -3.26 4.93
CA VAL A 197 1.20 -2.27 4.39
C VAL A 197 1.82 -1.72 3.11
N VAL A 198 1.04 -1.72 2.02
CA VAL A 198 1.48 -1.24 0.70
C VAL A 198 0.65 -0.02 0.30
N PRO A 199 1.15 1.20 0.56
CA PRO A 199 0.52 2.42 0.04
C PRO A 199 0.58 2.45 -1.49
N MET A 200 -0.56 2.64 -2.13
CA MET A 200 -0.67 2.80 -3.58
C MET A 200 -0.39 4.25 -3.96
N LEU A 201 0.72 4.49 -4.67
CA LEU A 201 1.19 5.83 -5.06
C LEU A 201 0.97 6.11 -6.55
N TYR A 202 -0.15 5.66 -7.08
CA TYR A 202 -0.62 5.91 -8.45
C TYR A 202 -2.11 6.27 -8.41
N ARG A 203 -2.63 6.89 -9.47
CA ARG A 203 -4.03 7.39 -9.53
C ARG A 203 -4.38 8.31 -8.35
N LEU A 204 -3.43 9.14 -7.94
CA LEU A 204 -3.55 9.98 -6.75
C LEU A 204 -4.46 11.20 -6.94
N GLY A 205 -4.99 11.41 -8.14
CA GLY A 205 -5.89 12.52 -8.46
C GLY A 205 -5.19 13.90 -8.44
N PRO A 206 -5.95 14.99 -8.24
CA PRO A 206 -5.44 16.37 -8.38
C PRO A 206 -4.27 16.73 -7.47
N HIS A 207 -4.10 16.02 -6.36
CA HIS A 207 -3.05 16.26 -5.36
C HIS A 207 -1.88 15.26 -5.45
N ALA A 208 -1.69 14.61 -6.60
CA ALA A 208 -0.68 13.57 -6.79
C ALA A 208 0.72 14.00 -6.34
N GLU A 209 1.16 15.21 -6.76
CA GLU A 209 2.48 15.74 -6.42
C GLU A 209 2.66 16.00 -4.92
N ASP A 210 1.62 16.44 -4.22
CA ASP A 210 1.66 16.65 -2.77
C ASP A 210 1.81 15.33 -2.02
N TRP A 211 1.10 14.30 -2.47
CA TRP A 211 1.22 12.95 -1.92
C TRP A 211 2.63 12.40 -2.15
N ARG A 212 3.14 12.45 -3.37
CA ARG A 212 4.49 11.98 -3.69
C ARG A 212 5.54 12.67 -2.83
N ARG A 213 5.51 14.00 -2.73
CA ARG A 213 6.43 14.77 -1.88
C ARG A 213 6.37 14.37 -0.40
N ARG A 214 5.19 14.03 0.13
CA ARG A 214 5.07 13.54 1.52
C ARG A 214 5.79 12.22 1.72
N PHE A 215 5.60 11.29 0.80
CA PHE A 215 6.26 9.99 0.85
C PHE A 215 7.77 10.11 0.58
N GLU A 216 8.20 10.96 -0.34
CA GLU A 216 9.61 11.26 -0.60
C GLU A 216 10.35 11.75 0.64
N ARG A 217 9.76 12.67 1.36
CA ARG A 217 10.35 13.22 2.60
C ARG A 217 10.21 12.31 3.81
N GLY A 218 9.42 11.24 3.70
CA GLY A 218 9.08 10.43 4.87
C GLY A 218 8.37 11.25 5.93
N ASP A 219 7.41 12.09 5.52
CA ASP A 219 6.67 13.01 6.39
C ASP A 219 6.23 12.30 7.68
N SER A 220 6.56 12.86 8.83
CA SER A 220 6.25 12.28 10.15
C SER A 220 4.74 12.14 10.41
N ARG A 221 3.90 12.88 9.67
CA ARG A 221 2.44 12.76 9.71
C ARG A 221 1.91 11.52 9.00
N LEU A 222 2.73 10.85 8.20
CA LEU A 222 2.37 9.54 7.66
C LEU A 222 2.39 8.51 8.77
N ALA A 223 1.36 7.66 8.84
CA ALA A 223 1.35 6.49 9.70
C ALA A 223 2.69 5.72 9.55
N ARG A 224 3.21 5.21 10.66
CA ARG A 224 4.52 4.53 10.68
C ARG A 224 4.56 3.38 9.68
N ARG A 225 3.49 2.59 9.56
CA ARG A 225 3.40 1.48 8.61
C ARG A 225 3.44 1.92 7.15
N CYS A 226 2.97 3.13 6.84
CA CYS A 226 3.06 3.70 5.49
C CYS A 226 4.48 4.18 5.11
N ARG A 227 5.38 4.28 6.07
CA ARG A 227 6.79 4.62 5.86
C ARG A 227 7.68 3.37 5.73
N GLY A 228 7.05 2.21 5.62
CA GLY A 228 7.71 0.94 5.40
C GLY A 228 8.37 0.81 4.01
N PRO A 229 9.04 -0.31 3.76
CA PRO A 229 9.77 -0.55 2.52
C PRO A 229 8.88 -0.85 1.31
N ALA A 230 7.62 -1.25 1.53
CA ALA A 230 6.69 -1.64 0.48
C ALA A 230 5.92 -0.42 -0.02
N LEU A 231 6.03 -0.12 -1.31
CA LEU A 231 5.31 0.96 -1.99
C LEU A 231 4.79 0.47 -3.33
N GLY A 232 3.55 0.87 -3.69
CA GLY A 232 2.89 0.51 -4.93
C GLY A 232 2.99 1.62 -5.98
N PHE A 233 3.41 1.27 -7.19
CA PHE A 233 3.58 2.16 -8.33
C PHE A 233 2.87 1.61 -9.57
N ALA A 234 2.63 2.47 -10.57
CA ALA A 234 2.16 2.05 -11.88
C ALA A 234 3.23 2.32 -12.94
N THR A 235 3.29 1.46 -13.96
CA THR A 235 4.30 1.56 -15.04
C THR A 235 4.12 2.79 -15.92
N ASN A 236 2.89 3.25 -16.10
CA ASN A 236 2.53 4.45 -16.86
C ASN A 236 2.55 5.75 -16.05
N ASP A 237 2.75 5.65 -14.73
CA ASP A 237 2.86 6.78 -13.80
C ASP A 237 4.08 6.55 -12.87
N PRO A 238 5.30 6.57 -13.42
CA PRO A 238 6.50 6.19 -12.68
C PRO A 238 6.79 7.16 -11.54
N PRO A 239 7.25 6.64 -10.39
CA PRO A 239 7.62 7.46 -9.24
C PRO A 239 8.86 8.29 -9.55
N SER A 240 9.15 9.28 -8.69
CA SER A 240 10.46 9.91 -8.68
C SER A 240 11.57 8.90 -8.30
N ARG A 241 12.81 9.21 -8.67
CA ARG A 241 13.98 8.42 -8.29
C ARG A 241 14.10 8.27 -6.77
N MET A 242 13.73 9.32 -6.02
CA MET A 242 13.76 9.30 -4.56
C MET A 242 12.76 8.29 -4.00
N LEU A 243 11.52 8.27 -4.48
CA LEU A 243 10.52 7.29 -4.07
C LEU A 243 10.95 5.87 -4.43
N LEU A 244 11.50 5.69 -5.63
CA LEU A 244 11.99 4.39 -6.07
C LEU A 244 13.14 3.89 -5.17
N ALA A 245 14.08 4.75 -4.81
CA ALA A 245 15.18 4.41 -3.91
C ALA A 245 14.72 4.06 -2.48
N ARG A 246 13.59 4.62 -2.03
CA ARG A 246 13.00 4.30 -0.71
C ARG A 246 12.25 2.97 -0.69
N ALA A 247 11.77 2.53 -1.84
CA ALA A 247 11.00 1.30 -1.97
C ALA A 247 11.92 0.08 -2.04
N ALA A 248 12.37 -0.44 -0.90
CA ALA A 248 13.14 -1.68 -0.89
C ALA A 248 12.31 -2.90 -1.35
N ARG A 249 11.00 -2.77 -1.37
CA ARG A 249 10.04 -3.76 -1.89
C ARG A 249 8.98 -3.06 -2.75
N PRO A 250 9.33 -2.63 -3.99
CA PRO A 250 8.37 -2.00 -4.88
C PRO A 250 7.37 -3.01 -5.43
N TYR A 251 6.11 -2.60 -5.46
CA TYR A 251 5.02 -3.28 -6.16
C TYR A 251 4.73 -2.52 -7.44
N TRP A 252 4.63 -3.24 -8.56
CA TRP A 252 4.38 -2.64 -9.86
C TRP A 252 3.07 -3.13 -10.46
N PHE A 253 2.23 -2.16 -10.84
CA PHE A 253 0.97 -2.37 -11.53
C PHE A 253 1.09 -1.90 -12.98
N ASP A 254 0.60 -2.68 -13.94
CA ASP A 254 0.54 -2.31 -15.34
C ASP A 254 -0.86 -1.86 -15.73
N GLU A 255 -1.08 -0.56 -15.82
CA GLU A 255 -2.37 0.00 -16.23
C GLU A 255 -2.71 -0.24 -17.70
N ALA A 256 -1.72 -0.41 -18.58
CA ALA A 256 -1.98 -0.70 -19.99
C ALA A 256 -2.71 -2.03 -20.16
N ALA A 257 -2.39 -3.01 -19.31
CA ALA A 257 -3.11 -4.29 -19.26
C ALA A 257 -4.55 -4.17 -18.71
N TRP A 258 -4.86 -3.08 -17.99
CA TRP A 258 -6.19 -2.79 -17.45
C TRP A 258 -7.09 -2.03 -18.44
N SER A 259 -6.50 -1.30 -19.38
CA SER A 259 -7.19 -0.42 -20.32
C SER A 259 -7.83 -1.17 -21.50
N ASN A 260 -8.17 -2.45 -21.37
CA ASN A 260 -8.88 -3.19 -22.41
C ASN A 260 -10.29 -2.58 -22.62
N PRO A 261 -10.57 -1.95 -23.78
CA PRO A 261 -11.84 -1.25 -24.04
C PRO A 261 -13.08 -2.16 -24.08
N SER A 262 -12.92 -3.47 -24.05
CA SER A 262 -14.00 -4.45 -23.98
C SER A 262 -14.58 -4.64 -22.59
N ARG A 263 -14.04 -3.99 -21.55
CA ARG A 263 -14.58 -4.06 -20.19
C ARG A 263 -15.43 -2.82 -19.91
N PRO A 264 -16.69 -2.95 -19.46
CA PRO A 264 -17.44 -1.79 -19.01
C PRO A 264 -16.64 -1.13 -17.87
N ALA A 265 -16.46 0.20 -17.98
CA ALA A 265 -15.76 1.00 -16.98
C ALA A 265 -16.37 0.73 -15.60
N GLY A 266 -15.73 -0.11 -14.82
CA GLY A 266 -16.01 -0.27 -13.40
C GLY A 266 -15.77 1.09 -12.74
N HIS A 267 -16.76 1.58 -12.04
CA HIS A 267 -16.87 2.91 -11.49
C HIS A 267 -15.54 3.44 -10.95
N LEU A 268 -15.03 4.46 -11.62
CA LEU A 268 -14.12 5.42 -11.00
C LEU A 268 -14.93 6.07 -9.87
N ILE A 269 -14.55 5.79 -8.65
CA ILE A 269 -15.08 6.49 -7.46
C ILE A 269 -14.45 7.88 -7.46
N PRO A 270 -15.28 8.96 -7.35
CA PRO A 270 -14.80 10.35 -7.34
C PRO A 270 -13.94 10.67 -6.11
#